data_c507e88b5fe7be4b3b1b95c70a846ea9
#
_entry.id   c507e88b5fe7be4b3b1b95c70a846ea9
#
_cell.length_a   1.000
_cell.length_b   1.000
_cell.length_c   1.000
_cell.angle_alpha   90.00
_cell.angle_beta   90.00
_cell.angle_gamma   90.00
#
_symmetry.space_group_name_H-M   'P 1'
#
loop_
_entity.id
_entity.type
_entity.pdbx_description
1 polymer ?
#
loop_
_entity_poly.entity_id
_entity_poly.type
_entity_poly.pdbx_seq_one_letter_code
_entity_poly.pdbx_strand_id
1 'polypeptide(L)'
;HLEHRRQRQMCIRDRDLIPYIVNQDIYHGKNILMRMVEPERVVMFRVNWIDDNGEIRVNRGYRVEMNSAIGPYKGGLRFHPSVNLSILKFLAFEQVFKNSLTTLPMGGGKGGADFDPKNKSDGEVMRFCQSFMTELFRHIGPNTDIPAGDIGVGGREIGYLFGQYKRLKNEFSGVLT
;
A
#
# COMPACT_ATOMS: atom_id res chain seq x y z
N HIS A 1 -1.50 22.93 -3.97
CA HIS A 1 -0.12 23.17 -4.45
C HIS A 1 0.85 22.01 -4.20
N LEU A 2 0.73 21.22 -3.11
CA LEU A 2 1.59 20.05 -2.83
C LEU A 2 1.23 18.84 -3.70
N GLU A 3 -0.05 18.66 -4.02
CA GLU A 3 -0.55 17.57 -4.85
C GLU A 3 -0.07 17.71 -6.31
N HIS A 4 -0.07 18.92 -6.86
CA HIS A 4 0.47 19.21 -8.19
C HIS A 4 1.99 19.02 -8.28
N ARG A 5 2.75 19.28 -7.21
CA ARG A 5 4.21 19.03 -7.21
C ARG A 5 4.53 17.55 -7.24
N ARG A 6 3.71 16.69 -6.60
CA ARG A 6 3.92 15.24 -6.53
C ARG A 6 3.48 14.51 -7.81
N GLN A 7 2.40 14.96 -8.45
CA GLN A 7 2.07 14.53 -9.81
C GLN A 7 3.19 14.89 -10.81
N ARG A 8 3.84 16.06 -10.66
CA ARG A 8 5.01 16.42 -11.47
C ARG A 8 6.21 15.50 -11.21
N GLN A 9 6.44 15.04 -9.99
CA GLN A 9 7.54 14.11 -9.70
C GLN A 9 7.29 12.72 -10.30
N MET A 10 6.06 12.22 -10.30
CA MET A 10 5.70 11.01 -11.04
C MET A 10 6.00 11.17 -12.53
N CYS A 11 5.52 12.24 -13.14
CA CYS A 11 5.80 12.56 -14.56
C CYS A 11 7.28 12.71 -14.90
N ILE A 12 8.12 13.18 -13.98
CA ILE A 12 9.57 13.31 -14.20
C ILE A 12 10.22 11.91 -14.23
N ARG A 13 9.91 11.04 -13.28
CA ARG A 13 10.46 9.66 -13.24
C ARG A 13 9.91 8.78 -14.36
N ASP A 14 8.67 8.98 -14.76
CA ASP A 14 8.11 8.33 -15.94
C ASP A 14 8.92 8.71 -17.19
N ARG A 15 9.33 9.97 -17.32
CA ARG A 15 10.18 10.46 -18.42
C ARG A 15 11.57 9.82 -18.41
N ASP A 16 12.15 9.56 -17.23
CA ASP A 16 13.45 8.91 -17.11
C ASP A 16 13.41 7.45 -17.62
N LEU A 17 12.24 6.80 -17.60
CA LEU A 17 12.05 5.44 -18.14
C LEU A 17 11.82 5.41 -19.66
N ILE A 18 11.35 6.51 -20.25
CA ILE A 18 11.03 6.58 -21.69
C ILE A 18 12.18 6.08 -22.57
N PRO A 19 13.46 6.52 -22.39
CA PRO A 19 14.55 6.06 -23.24
C PRO A 19 14.79 4.54 -23.20
N TYR A 20 14.49 3.91 -22.06
CA TYR A 20 14.70 2.48 -21.85
C TYR A 20 13.57 1.59 -22.39
N ILE A 21 12.38 2.16 -22.56
CA ILE A 21 11.18 1.41 -22.96
C ILE A 21 10.76 1.77 -24.39
N VAL A 22 10.61 3.07 -24.68
CA VAL A 22 10.03 3.55 -25.95
C VAL A 22 10.96 3.32 -27.13
N ASN A 23 12.27 3.43 -26.91
CA ASN A 23 13.29 3.28 -27.95
C ASN A 23 13.67 1.81 -28.23
N GLN A 24 13.00 0.83 -27.59
CA GLN A 24 13.25 -0.58 -27.81
C GLN A 24 12.17 -1.19 -28.73
N ASP A 25 12.57 -1.69 -29.88
CA ASP A 25 11.65 -2.29 -30.86
C ASP A 25 10.79 -3.42 -30.27
N ILE A 26 11.34 -4.20 -29.32
CA ILE A 26 10.63 -5.29 -28.65
C ILE A 26 9.40 -4.83 -27.85
N TYR A 27 9.34 -3.54 -27.48
CA TYR A 27 8.24 -2.95 -26.71
C TYR A 27 7.30 -2.12 -27.57
N HIS A 28 7.61 -1.95 -28.85
CA HIS A 28 6.79 -1.15 -29.77
C HIS A 28 5.33 -1.64 -29.79
N GLY A 29 4.38 -0.72 -29.72
CA GLY A 29 2.95 -1.01 -29.75
C GLY A 29 2.36 -1.69 -28.51
N LYS A 30 3.14 -1.99 -27.47
CA LYS A 30 2.68 -2.74 -26.28
C LYS A 30 2.19 -1.86 -25.12
N ASN A 31 2.27 -0.53 -25.24
CA ASN A 31 1.87 0.45 -24.22
C ASN A 31 2.47 0.17 -22.82
N ILE A 32 3.72 -0.34 -22.79
CA ILE A 32 4.34 -0.79 -21.53
C ILE A 32 4.36 0.31 -20.48
N LEU A 33 4.80 1.52 -20.85
CA LEU A 33 4.87 2.63 -19.90
C LEU A 33 3.51 2.98 -19.29
N MET A 34 2.47 3.10 -20.12
CA MET A 34 1.11 3.41 -19.66
C MET A 34 0.57 2.35 -18.70
N ARG A 35 0.85 1.08 -18.97
CA ARG A 35 0.46 -0.04 -18.11
C ARG A 35 1.24 -0.08 -16.81
N MET A 36 2.46 0.47 -16.77
CA MET A 36 3.28 0.51 -15.56
C MET A 36 2.89 1.66 -14.62
N VAL A 37 2.47 2.81 -15.17
CA VAL A 37 2.15 3.99 -14.35
C VAL A 37 0.72 3.98 -13.80
N GLU A 38 -0.19 3.22 -14.41
CA GLU A 38 -1.57 3.11 -13.92
C GLU A 38 -1.73 1.87 -13.04
N PRO A 39 -2.23 2.01 -11.80
CA PRO A 39 -2.49 0.87 -10.93
C PRO A 39 -3.52 -0.10 -11.51
N GLU A 40 -3.31 -1.40 -11.33
CA GLU A 40 -4.31 -2.40 -11.68
C GLU A 40 -5.58 -2.26 -10.83
N ARG A 41 -5.41 -1.88 -9.55
CA ARG A 41 -6.55 -1.65 -8.65
C ARG A 41 -6.18 -0.68 -7.52
N VAL A 42 -7.16 0.13 -7.13
CA VAL A 42 -7.09 0.99 -5.94
C VAL A 42 -8.29 0.72 -5.05
N VAL A 43 -8.03 0.45 -3.78
CA VAL A 43 -9.05 0.33 -2.75
C VAL A 43 -8.91 1.51 -1.79
N MET A 44 -10.00 2.22 -1.56
CA MET A 44 -10.08 3.30 -0.58
C MET A 44 -11.26 3.04 0.34
N PHE A 45 -11.05 3.16 1.64
CA PHE A 45 -12.05 2.86 2.64
C PHE A 45 -11.95 3.79 3.86
N ARG A 46 -13.05 3.90 4.57
CA ARG A 46 -13.15 4.64 5.83
C ARG A 46 -12.74 3.76 6.98
N VAL A 47 -11.93 4.31 7.91
CA VAL A 47 -11.49 3.64 9.13
C VAL A 47 -12.05 4.40 10.32
N ASN A 48 -13.06 3.85 11.00
CA ASN A 48 -13.64 4.40 12.21
C ASN A 48 -13.04 3.70 13.43
N TRP A 49 -12.61 4.46 14.41
CA TRP A 49 -12.08 3.92 15.66
C TRP A 49 -12.40 4.83 16.84
N ILE A 50 -12.33 4.32 18.06
CA ILE A 50 -12.64 5.07 19.28
C ILE A 50 -11.33 5.40 19.99
N ASP A 51 -11.11 6.67 20.32
CA ASP A 51 -9.95 7.09 21.11
C ASP A 51 -10.14 6.78 22.61
N ASP A 52 -9.13 7.09 23.42
CA ASP A 52 -9.17 6.81 24.85
C ASP A 52 -10.17 7.70 25.63
N ASN A 53 -10.64 8.77 25.01
CA ASN A 53 -11.70 9.63 25.58
C ASN A 53 -13.11 9.15 25.22
N GLY A 54 -13.22 8.05 24.43
CA GLY A 54 -14.51 7.53 23.96
C GLY A 54 -15.06 8.25 22.72
N GLU A 55 -14.26 9.12 22.07
CA GLU A 55 -14.68 9.83 20.86
C GLU A 55 -14.42 9.00 19.61
N ILE A 56 -15.37 9.07 18.66
CA ILE A 56 -15.22 8.41 17.37
C ILE A 56 -14.31 9.24 16.47
N ARG A 57 -13.22 8.64 16.03
CA ARG A 57 -12.28 9.20 15.06
C ARG A 57 -12.47 8.53 13.70
N VAL A 58 -12.19 9.28 12.65
CA VAL A 58 -12.34 8.82 11.27
C VAL A 58 -11.07 9.11 10.48
N ASN A 59 -10.50 8.07 9.89
CA ASN A 59 -9.37 8.15 8.99
C ASN A 59 -9.70 7.52 7.64
N ARG A 60 -8.84 7.74 6.65
CA ARG A 60 -8.91 7.11 5.33
C ARG A 60 -7.85 6.04 5.21
N GLY A 61 -8.27 4.84 4.85
CA GLY A 61 -7.40 3.74 4.49
C GLY A 61 -7.30 3.56 2.98
N TYR A 62 -6.14 3.10 2.51
CA TYR A 62 -5.86 2.88 1.10
C TYR A 62 -5.05 1.60 0.89
N ARG A 63 -5.31 0.93 -0.23
CA ARG A 63 -4.41 -0.06 -0.81
C ARG A 63 -4.32 0.17 -2.32
N VAL A 64 -3.11 0.30 -2.82
CA VAL A 64 -2.79 0.43 -4.24
C VAL A 64 -2.11 -0.86 -4.67
N GLU A 65 -2.77 -1.60 -5.52
CA GLU A 65 -2.28 -2.80 -6.18
C GLU A 65 -1.79 -2.36 -7.56
N MET A 66 -0.47 -2.20 -7.67
CA MET A 66 0.11 -1.48 -8.79
C MET A 66 0.34 -2.38 -9.99
N ASN A 67 0.99 -3.52 -9.78
CA ASN A 67 1.31 -4.44 -10.87
C ASN A 67 1.55 -5.85 -10.34
N SER A 68 0.91 -6.84 -10.95
CA SER A 68 0.99 -8.26 -10.61
C SER A 68 1.68 -9.12 -11.68
N ALA A 69 2.32 -8.52 -12.68
CA ALA A 69 2.88 -9.26 -13.82
C ALA A 69 3.90 -10.34 -13.41
N ILE A 70 4.59 -10.18 -12.28
CA ILE A 70 5.61 -11.12 -11.81
C ILE A 70 5.24 -11.83 -10.50
N GLY A 71 4.04 -11.63 -9.98
CA GLY A 71 3.57 -12.30 -8.77
C GLY A 71 2.58 -11.48 -7.95
N PRO A 72 2.16 -11.98 -6.78
CA PRO A 72 1.24 -11.28 -5.88
C PRO A 72 1.74 -9.87 -5.53
N TYR A 73 0.81 -8.95 -5.33
CA TYR A 73 1.19 -7.61 -4.89
C TYR A 73 1.93 -7.67 -3.55
N LYS A 74 3.03 -6.95 -3.44
CA LYS A 74 3.85 -6.90 -2.24
C LYS A 74 4.32 -5.49 -1.97
N GLY A 75 4.13 -5.01 -0.73
CA GLY A 75 4.64 -3.71 -0.31
C GLY A 75 4.02 -3.22 0.99
N GLY A 76 4.68 -2.22 1.60
CA GLY A 76 4.41 -1.74 2.95
C GLY A 76 3.07 -1.02 3.13
N LEU A 77 2.63 -0.98 4.38
CA LEU A 77 1.59 -0.09 4.87
C LEU A 77 2.25 1.07 5.60
N ARG A 78 1.86 2.30 5.28
CA ARG A 78 2.35 3.52 5.93
C ARG A 78 1.24 4.18 6.73
N PHE A 79 1.48 4.41 8.04
CA PHE A 79 0.59 5.22 8.88
C PHE A 79 1.27 6.55 9.19
N HIS A 80 0.77 7.60 8.53
CA HIS A 80 1.32 8.94 8.69
C HIS A 80 0.29 9.99 8.23
N PRO A 81 0.17 11.15 8.90
CA PRO A 81 -0.82 12.19 8.55
C PRO A 81 -0.75 12.69 7.10
N SER A 82 0.44 12.61 6.47
CA SER A 82 0.62 13.03 5.09
C SER A 82 0.15 12.02 4.04
N VAL A 83 -0.27 10.82 4.46
CA VAL A 83 -0.70 9.78 3.52
C VAL A 83 -1.93 10.23 2.75
N ASN A 84 -1.85 10.09 1.44
CA ASN A 84 -2.94 10.29 0.50
C ASN A 84 -2.75 9.37 -0.72
N LEU A 85 -3.75 9.28 -1.57
CA LEU A 85 -3.73 8.37 -2.70
C LEU A 85 -2.56 8.66 -3.68
N SER A 86 -2.24 9.93 -3.93
CA SER A 86 -1.16 10.32 -4.86
C SER A 86 0.21 9.83 -4.37
N ILE A 87 0.49 9.99 -3.06
CA ILE A 87 1.72 9.47 -2.45
C ILE A 87 1.80 7.95 -2.58
N LEU A 88 0.69 7.26 -2.29
CA LEU A 88 0.67 5.81 -2.31
C LEU A 88 0.78 5.24 -3.73
N LYS A 89 0.19 5.87 -4.73
CA LYS A 89 0.40 5.52 -6.15
C LYS A 89 1.88 5.63 -6.52
N PHE A 90 2.52 6.73 -6.15
CA PHE A 90 3.94 6.93 -6.42
C PHE A 90 4.82 5.87 -5.73
N LEU A 91 4.57 5.62 -4.43
CA LEU A 91 5.32 4.62 -3.68
C LEU A 91 5.06 3.19 -4.17
N ALA A 92 3.85 2.89 -4.66
CA ALA A 92 3.53 1.60 -5.25
C ALA A 92 4.26 1.40 -6.58
N PHE A 93 4.35 2.44 -7.40
CA PHE A 93 5.12 2.44 -8.63
C PHE A 93 6.61 2.17 -8.35
N GLU A 94 7.24 2.86 -7.40
CA GLU A 94 8.62 2.58 -6.99
C GLU A 94 8.78 1.14 -6.46
N GLN A 95 7.77 0.63 -5.75
CA GLN A 95 7.80 -0.72 -5.19
C GLN A 95 7.85 -1.80 -6.27
N VAL A 96 7.21 -1.59 -7.43
CA VAL A 96 7.27 -2.53 -8.56
C VAL A 96 8.73 -2.75 -9.00
N PHE A 97 9.48 -1.67 -9.20
CA PHE A 97 10.90 -1.77 -9.60
C PHE A 97 11.75 -2.39 -8.50
N LYS A 98 11.56 -1.96 -7.26
CA LYS A 98 12.28 -2.53 -6.13
C LYS A 98 12.10 -4.05 -6.04
N ASN A 99 10.88 -4.54 -6.20
CA ASN A 99 10.57 -5.97 -6.12
C ASN A 99 11.12 -6.73 -7.32
N SER A 100 11.07 -6.16 -8.53
CA SER A 100 11.61 -6.80 -9.73
C SER A 100 13.11 -7.08 -9.64
N LEU A 101 13.85 -6.27 -8.90
CA LEU A 101 15.29 -6.45 -8.69
C LEU A 101 15.64 -7.55 -7.68
N THR A 102 14.66 -8.10 -6.97
CA THR A 102 14.90 -9.17 -5.98
C THR A 102 15.00 -10.56 -6.60
N THR A 103 14.62 -10.71 -7.87
CA THR A 103 14.45 -12.00 -8.59
C THR A 103 13.36 -12.90 -8.03
N LEU A 104 12.61 -12.45 -7.02
CA LEU A 104 11.50 -13.21 -6.43
C LEU A 104 10.19 -12.93 -7.19
N PRO A 105 9.25 -13.90 -7.23
CA PRO A 105 7.98 -13.76 -7.93
C PRO A 105 6.98 -12.93 -7.10
N MET A 106 7.22 -11.64 -7.01
CA MET A 106 6.33 -10.70 -6.31
C MET A 106 6.16 -9.40 -7.09
N GLY A 107 4.90 -9.02 -7.24
CA GLY A 107 4.49 -7.75 -7.83
C GLY A 107 4.69 -6.57 -6.89
N GLY A 108 4.10 -5.43 -7.21
CA GLY A 108 4.22 -4.21 -6.42
C GLY A 108 2.88 -3.68 -5.92
N GLY A 109 2.85 -3.30 -4.67
CA GLY A 109 1.71 -2.63 -4.04
C GLY A 109 2.15 -1.72 -2.91
N LYS A 110 1.27 -0.82 -2.49
CA LYS A 110 1.48 0.07 -1.36
C LYS A 110 0.15 0.42 -0.70
N GLY A 111 0.15 0.55 0.60
CA GLY A 111 -1.04 0.97 1.32
C GLY A 111 -0.73 1.86 2.50
N GLY A 112 -1.77 2.19 3.25
CA GLY A 112 -1.64 2.99 4.47
C GLY A 112 -2.86 3.80 4.79
N ALA A 113 -2.69 4.72 5.74
CA ALA A 113 -3.73 5.62 6.21
C ALA A 113 -3.14 6.96 6.66
N ASP A 114 -3.99 7.99 6.69
CA ASP A 114 -3.68 9.31 7.24
C ASP A 114 -3.69 9.34 8.78
N PHE A 115 -3.53 8.19 9.41
CA PHE A 115 -3.42 7.99 10.84
C PHE A 115 -1.99 8.24 11.34
N ASP A 116 -1.85 8.98 12.44
CA ASP A 116 -0.58 9.17 13.14
C ASP A 116 -0.51 8.27 14.38
N PRO A 117 0.32 7.22 14.41
CA PRO A 117 0.48 6.37 15.59
C PRO A 117 1.31 7.00 16.69
N LYS A 118 1.97 8.14 16.43
CA LYS A 118 2.77 8.83 17.44
C LYS A 118 1.86 9.40 18.54
N ASN A 119 2.31 9.27 19.78
CA ASN A 119 1.58 9.75 20.95
C ASN A 119 0.17 9.13 21.12
N LYS A 120 -0.07 7.98 20.52
CA LYS A 120 -1.27 7.17 20.72
C LYS A 120 -0.98 6.03 21.69
N SER A 121 -1.95 5.70 22.53
CA SER A 121 -1.85 4.53 23.39
C SER A 121 -1.85 3.23 22.56
N ASP A 122 -1.34 2.16 23.13
CA ASP A 122 -1.41 0.83 22.49
C ASP A 122 -2.86 0.41 22.21
N GLY A 123 -3.79 0.78 23.09
CA GLY A 123 -5.22 0.55 22.92
C GLY A 123 -5.79 1.29 21.71
N GLU A 124 -5.44 2.57 21.52
CA GLU A 124 -5.84 3.37 20.36
C GLU A 124 -5.30 2.78 19.06
N VAL A 125 -4.00 2.46 19.05
CA VAL A 125 -3.35 1.87 17.86
C VAL A 125 -3.97 0.50 17.52
N MET A 126 -4.26 -0.32 18.54
CA MET A 126 -4.92 -1.61 18.35
C MET A 126 -6.32 -1.45 17.75
N ARG A 127 -7.15 -0.55 18.28
CA ARG A 127 -8.50 -0.28 17.76
C ARG A 127 -8.47 0.23 16.33
N PHE A 128 -7.54 1.14 16.02
CA PHE A 128 -7.32 1.60 14.66
C PHE A 128 -6.94 0.45 13.73
N CYS A 129 -5.93 -0.35 14.07
CA CYS A 129 -5.47 -1.49 13.27
C CYS A 129 -6.56 -2.52 13.03
N GLN A 130 -7.38 -2.81 14.04
CA GLN A 130 -8.52 -3.72 13.92
C GLN A 130 -9.57 -3.19 12.94
N SER A 131 -9.93 -1.91 13.03
CA SER A 131 -10.85 -1.27 12.10
C SER A 131 -10.30 -1.22 10.68
N PHE A 132 -9.03 -0.85 10.52
CA PHE A 132 -8.34 -0.84 9.22
C PHE A 132 -8.35 -2.22 8.56
N MET A 133 -8.02 -3.27 9.31
CA MET A 133 -7.98 -4.62 8.79
C MET A 133 -9.38 -5.20 8.50
N THR A 134 -10.42 -4.74 9.18
CA THR A 134 -11.81 -5.15 8.92
C THR A 134 -12.27 -4.80 7.49
N GLU A 135 -11.68 -3.78 6.89
CA GLU A 135 -11.91 -3.47 5.48
C GLU A 135 -10.86 -4.13 4.57
N LEU A 136 -9.58 -4.05 4.94
CA LEU A 136 -8.49 -4.53 4.09
C LEU A 136 -8.49 -6.05 3.88
N PHE A 137 -8.94 -6.86 4.86
CA PHE A 137 -8.85 -8.33 4.80
C PHE A 137 -9.51 -8.96 3.57
N ARG A 138 -10.49 -8.28 2.98
CA ARG A 138 -11.21 -8.74 1.78
C ARG A 138 -10.35 -8.74 0.52
N HIS A 139 -9.26 -7.98 0.55
CA HIS A 139 -8.43 -7.69 -0.62
C HIS A 139 -7.05 -8.32 -0.55
N ILE A 140 -6.64 -8.84 0.60
CA ILE A 140 -5.32 -9.41 0.84
C ILE A 140 -5.35 -10.93 1.04
N GLY A 141 -4.21 -11.55 0.80
CA GLY A 141 -4.05 -12.99 0.97
C GLY A 141 -2.69 -13.46 0.47
N PRO A 142 -2.26 -14.67 0.85
CA PRO A 142 -0.90 -15.16 0.57
C PRO A 142 -0.59 -15.27 -0.93
N ASN A 143 -1.62 -15.42 -1.76
CA ASN A 143 -1.48 -15.55 -3.23
C ASN A 143 -2.06 -14.35 -4.00
N THR A 144 -2.44 -13.28 -3.32
CA THR A 144 -3.09 -12.11 -3.94
C THR A 144 -2.31 -10.84 -3.65
N ASP A 145 -2.24 -10.47 -2.37
CA ASP A 145 -1.61 -9.22 -1.92
C ASP A 145 -1.07 -9.41 -0.49
N ILE A 146 0.20 -9.12 -0.30
CA ILE A 146 0.91 -9.35 0.97
C ILE A 146 1.48 -8.02 1.47
N PRO A 147 0.76 -7.31 2.35
CA PRO A 147 1.27 -6.10 2.98
C PRO A 147 2.47 -6.36 3.90
N ALA A 148 3.27 -5.32 4.11
CA ALA A 148 4.43 -5.32 5.00
C ALA A 148 4.45 -4.06 5.87
N GLY A 149 5.42 -3.97 6.79
CA GLY A 149 5.69 -2.75 7.53
C GLY A 149 6.31 -1.63 6.66
N ASP A 150 6.09 -0.38 7.08
CA ASP A 150 6.70 0.84 6.55
C ASP A 150 6.63 1.93 7.63
N ILE A 151 6.82 3.20 7.30
CA ILE A 151 6.75 4.31 8.26
C ILE A 151 5.44 4.25 9.09
N GLY A 152 5.56 4.26 10.41
CA GLY A 152 4.43 4.18 11.34
C GLY A 152 3.78 2.79 11.46
N VAL A 153 4.36 1.76 10.84
CA VAL A 153 3.90 0.38 10.91
C VAL A 153 5.08 -0.54 11.21
N GLY A 154 5.29 -0.80 12.47
CA GLY A 154 6.30 -1.71 12.98
C GLY A 154 5.72 -3.04 13.44
N GLY A 155 6.50 -3.80 14.21
CA GLY A 155 6.07 -5.12 14.72
C GLY A 155 4.80 -5.09 15.55
N ARG A 156 4.57 -4.02 16.33
CA ARG A 156 3.35 -3.81 17.11
C ARG A 156 2.11 -3.71 16.21
N GLU A 157 2.15 -2.82 15.24
CA GLU A 157 1.05 -2.61 14.30
C GLU A 157 0.79 -3.86 13.46
N ILE A 158 1.84 -4.51 12.96
CA ILE A 158 1.74 -5.79 12.24
C ILE A 158 1.07 -6.86 13.10
N GLY A 159 1.43 -6.95 14.37
CA GLY A 159 0.79 -7.88 15.31
C GLY A 159 -0.71 -7.65 15.46
N TYR A 160 -1.14 -6.38 15.61
CA TYR A 160 -2.56 -6.03 15.70
C TYR A 160 -3.31 -6.27 14.40
N LEU A 161 -2.72 -5.93 13.26
CA LEU A 161 -3.29 -6.16 11.92
C LEU A 161 -3.44 -7.67 11.66
N PHE A 162 -2.41 -8.46 11.91
CA PHE A 162 -2.47 -9.90 11.72
C PHE A 162 -3.44 -10.60 12.67
N GLY A 163 -3.47 -10.16 13.93
CA GLY A 163 -4.44 -10.69 14.91
C GLY A 163 -5.89 -10.49 14.45
N GLN A 164 -6.21 -9.36 13.86
CA GLN A 164 -7.54 -9.09 13.32
C GLN A 164 -7.80 -9.88 12.01
N TYR A 165 -6.82 -9.95 11.10
CA TYR A 165 -6.93 -10.78 9.89
C TYR A 165 -7.24 -12.23 10.23
N LYS A 166 -6.47 -12.82 11.17
CA LYS A 166 -6.68 -14.17 11.65
C LYS A 166 -8.10 -14.40 12.19
N ARG A 167 -8.66 -13.45 12.94
CA ARG A 167 -10.02 -13.53 13.48
C ARG A 167 -11.08 -13.54 12.37
N LEU A 168 -10.87 -12.76 11.31
CA LEU A 168 -11.84 -12.61 10.22
C LEU A 168 -11.77 -13.74 9.20
N LYS A 169 -10.58 -14.24 8.89
CA LYS A 169 -10.34 -15.27 7.88
C LYS A 169 -10.24 -16.69 8.45
N ASN A 170 -9.93 -16.82 9.73
CA ASN A 170 -9.55 -18.09 10.35
C ASN A 170 -8.37 -18.78 9.65
N GLU A 171 -7.42 -17.97 9.18
CA GLU A 171 -6.20 -18.40 8.49
C GLU A 171 -4.98 -18.04 9.33
N PHE A 172 -3.97 -18.92 9.33
CA PHE A 172 -2.73 -18.78 10.11
C PHE A 172 -1.50 -18.57 9.22
N SER A 173 -1.64 -18.67 7.90
CA SER A 173 -0.57 -18.39 6.96
C SER A 173 -0.21 -16.91 6.95
N GLY A 174 1.08 -16.61 6.85
CA GLY A 174 1.57 -15.23 6.83
C GLY A 174 1.09 -14.46 5.61
N VAL A 175 0.28 -13.45 5.85
CA VAL A 175 -0.20 -12.48 4.83
C VAL A 175 0.32 -11.07 5.12
N LEU A 176 1.07 -10.92 6.19
CA LEU A 176 1.69 -9.67 6.63
C LEU A 176 3.13 -9.99 7.04
N THR A 177 4.06 -9.16 6.61
CA THR A 177 5.50 -9.36 6.89
C THR A 177 6.15 -8.10 7.43
#